data_e0d58273af66123e16e86b678fcc6b76
#
_entry.id   e0d58273af66123e16e86b678fcc6b76
#
_cell.length_a   1.000
_cell.length_b   1.000
_cell.length_c   1.000
_cell.angle_alpha   90.00
_cell.angle_beta   90.00
_cell.angle_gamma   90.00
#
_symmetry.space_group_name_H-M   'P 1'
#
loop_
_entity.id
_entity.type
_entity.pdbx_description
1 polymer ?
#
loop_
_entity_poly.entity_id
_entity_poly.type
_entity_poly.pdbx_seq_one_letter_code
_entity_poly.pdbx_strand_id
1 'polypeptide(L)'
;MVYRDAQGVGAWREETATDLADAGKRIESVLGSLTGEPSGDQLRSVWSAYAEVEKSIAYIKFDMDEENPGRFIRLRSYAVPDERQALQFALKNLRRGADDFSLGDFQQALKNLREARNYLRALLREKRLERARKARQG
;
A
#
# COMPACT_ATOMS: atom_id res chain seq x y z
N MET A 1 -8.91 -19.28 16.95
CA MET A 1 -10.08 -19.40 16.70
C MET A 1 -10.62 -18.74 15.61
N VAL A 2 -11.31 -19.23 15.09
CA VAL A 2 -11.51 -18.69 13.89
C VAL A 2 -12.90 -18.60 13.61
N TYR A 3 -13.31 -17.40 13.54
CA TYR A 3 -14.56 -17.14 13.02
C TYR A 3 -14.57 -17.18 11.54
N ARG A 4 -13.93 -18.16 10.98
CA ARG A 4 -14.07 -18.39 9.57
C ARG A 4 -15.13 -19.41 9.34
N ASP A 5 -16.33 -19.02 9.67
CA ASP A 5 -17.44 -19.71 9.07
C ASP A 5 -17.47 -19.31 7.58
N ALA A 6 -18.25 -19.97 6.81
CA ALA A 6 -18.34 -19.71 5.37
C ALA A 6 -18.72 -18.28 5.05
N GLN A 7 -19.37 -17.59 5.96
CA GLN A 7 -19.76 -16.19 5.78
C GLN A 7 -18.60 -15.27 6.07
N GLY A 8 -17.79 -15.56 7.08
CA GLY A 8 -16.63 -14.77 7.44
C GLY A 8 -15.55 -14.78 6.37
N VAL A 9 -15.34 -15.92 5.71
CA VAL A 9 -14.37 -16.04 4.62
C VAL A 9 -14.75 -15.16 3.43
N GLY A 10 -16.03 -15.13 3.08
CA GLY A 10 -16.51 -14.27 2.00
C GLY A 10 -16.39 -12.79 2.35
N ALA A 11 -16.75 -12.44 3.58
CA ALA A 11 -16.78 -11.06 4.03
C ALA A 11 -15.40 -10.41 4.01
N TRP A 12 -14.37 -11.10 4.51
CA TRP A 12 -13.02 -10.51 4.52
C TRP A 12 -12.44 -10.34 3.11
N ARG A 13 -12.75 -11.26 2.22
CA ARG A 13 -12.28 -11.18 0.83
C ARG A 13 -12.94 -10.01 0.10
N GLU A 14 -14.22 -9.81 0.30
CA GLU A 14 -14.94 -8.68 -0.28
C GLU A 14 -14.43 -7.35 0.29
N GLU A 15 -14.22 -7.29 1.58
CA GLU A 15 -13.68 -6.11 2.23
C GLU A 15 -12.28 -5.79 1.70
N THR A 16 -11.42 -6.80 1.59
CA THR A 16 -10.06 -6.62 1.07
C THR A 16 -10.09 -6.16 -0.38
N ALA A 17 -10.92 -6.77 -1.22
CA ALA A 17 -11.05 -6.35 -2.62
C ALA A 17 -11.49 -4.88 -2.71
N THR A 18 -12.42 -4.46 -1.87
CA THR A 18 -12.90 -3.08 -1.80
C THR A 18 -11.77 -2.15 -1.35
N ASP A 19 -11.04 -2.52 -0.29
CA ASP A 19 -9.93 -1.71 0.21
C ASP A 19 -8.84 -1.53 -0.86
N LEU A 20 -8.51 -2.57 -1.59
CA LEU A 20 -7.51 -2.48 -2.66
C LEU A 20 -7.99 -1.60 -3.80
N ALA A 21 -9.27 -1.71 -4.17
CA ALA A 21 -9.85 -0.84 -5.19
C ALA A 21 -9.85 0.62 -4.75
N ASP A 22 -10.21 0.89 -3.51
CA ASP A 22 -10.24 2.24 -2.95
C ASP A 22 -8.83 2.83 -2.88
N ALA A 23 -7.86 2.05 -2.45
CA ALA A 23 -6.46 2.49 -2.42
C ALA A 23 -5.99 2.88 -3.83
N GLY A 24 -6.31 2.08 -4.83
CA GLY A 24 -5.97 2.38 -6.22
C GLY A 24 -6.60 3.68 -6.69
N LYS A 25 -7.87 3.89 -6.38
CA LYS A 25 -8.57 5.13 -6.75
C LYS A 25 -7.97 6.35 -6.07
N ARG A 26 -7.56 6.24 -4.82
CA ARG A 26 -6.91 7.34 -4.10
C ARG A 26 -5.59 7.73 -4.77
N ILE A 27 -4.76 6.75 -5.09
CA ILE A 27 -3.48 7.01 -5.75
C ILE A 27 -3.70 7.60 -7.14
N GLU A 28 -4.65 7.05 -7.90
CA GLU A 28 -4.99 7.55 -9.23
C GLU A 28 -5.46 9.00 -9.17
N SER A 29 -6.30 9.33 -8.18
CA SER A 29 -6.80 10.69 -7.99
C SER A 29 -5.66 11.65 -7.66
N VAL A 30 -4.73 11.25 -6.80
CA VAL A 30 -3.55 12.08 -6.50
C VAL A 30 -2.70 12.28 -7.75
N LEU A 31 -2.44 11.23 -8.51
CA LEU A 31 -1.67 11.33 -9.76
C LEU A 31 -2.34 12.27 -10.76
N GLY A 32 -3.66 12.23 -10.85
CA GLY A 32 -4.42 13.08 -11.78
C GLY A 32 -4.40 14.56 -11.41
N SER A 33 -4.19 14.88 -10.14
CA SER A 33 -4.20 16.27 -9.65
C SER A 33 -2.81 16.78 -9.25
N LEU A 34 -1.79 15.95 -9.37
CA LEU A 34 -0.44 16.31 -8.93
C LEU A 34 0.20 17.32 -9.87
N THR A 35 0.59 18.48 -9.33
CA THR A 35 1.24 19.54 -10.10
C THR A 35 2.54 19.98 -9.44
N GLY A 36 3.40 19.06 -9.12
CA GLY A 36 4.64 19.33 -8.40
C GLY A 36 4.64 18.54 -7.09
N GLU A 37 4.96 19.20 -5.98
CA GLU A 37 4.94 18.53 -4.69
C GLU A 37 3.51 18.21 -4.24
N PRO A 38 3.28 17.05 -3.61
CA PRO A 38 1.96 16.73 -3.09
C PRO A 38 1.53 17.71 -2.00
N SER A 39 0.27 18.13 -2.06
CA SER A 39 -0.34 18.95 -0.99
C SER A 39 -0.57 18.11 0.27
N GLY A 40 -0.92 18.76 1.37
CA GLY A 40 -1.29 18.07 2.60
C GLY A 40 -2.46 17.10 2.42
N ASP A 41 -3.47 17.50 1.65
CA ASP A 41 -4.63 16.64 1.37
C ASP A 41 -4.23 15.46 0.49
N GLN A 42 -3.39 15.67 -0.49
CA GLN A 42 -2.87 14.60 -1.34
C GLN A 42 -2.05 13.60 -0.51
N LEU A 43 -1.21 14.09 0.39
CA LEU A 43 -0.44 13.22 1.29
C LEU A 43 -1.34 12.42 2.23
N ARG A 44 -2.45 13.00 2.69
CA ARG A 44 -3.43 12.26 3.49
C ARG A 44 -4.08 11.15 2.70
N SER A 45 -4.39 11.38 1.42
CA SER A 45 -4.92 10.35 0.53
C SER A 45 -3.91 9.23 0.32
N VAL A 46 -2.64 9.57 0.13
CA VAL A 46 -1.56 8.58 0.00
C VAL A 46 -1.43 7.77 1.29
N TRP A 47 -1.49 8.44 2.43
CA TRP A 47 -1.44 7.76 3.73
C TRP A 47 -2.61 6.77 3.90
N SER A 48 -3.82 7.18 3.50
CA SER A 48 -5.00 6.31 3.56
C SER A 48 -4.83 5.10 2.65
N ALA A 49 -4.31 5.30 1.44
CA ALA A 49 -4.03 4.20 0.52
C ALA A 49 -2.98 3.24 1.12
N TYR A 50 -1.92 3.78 1.72
CA TYR A 50 -0.91 2.98 2.40
C TYR A 50 -1.53 2.13 3.50
N ALA A 51 -2.37 2.72 4.33
CA ALA A 51 -3.04 2.00 5.42
C ALA A 51 -3.93 0.88 4.90
N GLU A 52 -4.66 1.13 3.81
CA GLU A 52 -5.51 0.12 3.19
C GLU A 52 -4.69 -1.05 2.63
N VAL A 53 -3.54 -0.76 2.01
CA VAL A 53 -2.64 -1.80 1.50
C VAL A 53 -2.04 -2.61 2.66
N GLU A 54 -1.60 -1.96 3.72
CA GLU A 54 -1.05 -2.65 4.91
C GLU A 54 -2.09 -3.56 5.56
N LYS A 55 -3.31 -3.09 5.69
CA LYS A 55 -4.42 -3.89 6.22
C LYS A 55 -4.67 -5.12 5.35
N SER A 56 -4.69 -4.93 4.03
CA SER A 56 -4.89 -6.03 3.08
C SER A 56 -3.78 -7.07 3.16
N ILE A 57 -2.52 -6.63 3.26
CA ILE A 57 -1.38 -7.52 3.43
C ILE A 57 -1.56 -8.34 4.72
N ALA A 58 -1.94 -7.71 5.81
CA ALA A 58 -2.13 -8.37 7.09
C ALA A 58 -3.20 -9.47 7.00
N TYR A 59 -4.33 -9.17 6.37
CA TYR A 59 -5.41 -10.15 6.22
C TYR A 59 -4.99 -11.33 5.35
N ILE A 60 -4.31 -11.07 4.24
CA ILE A 60 -3.85 -12.14 3.35
C ILE A 60 -2.83 -13.02 4.06
N LYS A 61 -1.88 -12.42 4.76
CA LYS A 61 -0.88 -13.17 5.54
C LYS A 61 -1.53 -14.04 6.59
N PHE A 62 -2.52 -13.50 7.28
CA PHE A 62 -3.25 -14.23 8.31
C PHE A 62 -3.98 -15.42 7.71
N ASP A 63 -4.63 -15.23 6.56
CA ASP A 63 -5.35 -16.31 5.87
C ASP A 63 -4.40 -17.41 5.38
N MET A 64 -3.23 -17.03 4.92
CA MET A 64 -2.24 -17.99 4.45
C MET A 64 -1.50 -18.70 5.58
N ASP A 65 -1.75 -18.29 6.83
CA ASP A 65 -1.05 -18.82 7.98
C ASP A 65 0.47 -18.70 7.81
N GLU A 66 0.90 -17.53 7.32
CA GLU A 66 2.32 -17.27 7.05
C GLU A 66 3.05 -17.08 8.39
N GLU A 67 3.72 -18.14 8.82
CA GLU A 67 4.35 -18.20 10.14
C GLU A 67 5.68 -17.47 10.23
N ASN A 68 6.12 -16.83 9.17
CA ASN A 68 7.45 -16.25 9.18
C ASN A 68 7.41 -14.72 9.07
N PRO A 69 6.89 -14.04 10.13
CA PRO A 69 6.87 -12.58 10.11
C PRO A 69 8.27 -12.00 10.29
N GLY A 70 9.26 -12.83 10.52
CA GLY A 70 10.56 -12.35 10.94
C GLY A 70 11.64 -12.35 9.89
N ARG A 71 11.34 -12.62 8.67
CA ARG A 71 12.29 -12.28 7.64
C ARG A 71 12.19 -10.79 7.41
N PHE A 72 12.94 -10.07 8.20
CA PHE A 72 13.29 -8.71 7.89
C PHE A 72 13.96 -8.74 6.53
N ILE A 73 13.19 -8.62 5.50
CA ILE A 73 13.73 -8.11 4.27
C ILE A 73 14.14 -6.70 4.63
N ARG A 74 15.43 -6.48 4.77
CA ARG A 74 15.95 -5.13 4.86
C ARG A 74 15.29 -4.37 3.74
N LEU A 75 14.48 -3.41 4.11
CA LEU A 75 13.96 -2.47 3.17
C LEU A 75 15.16 -1.85 2.49
N ARG A 76 15.46 -2.33 1.31
CA ARG A 76 16.36 -1.62 0.43
C ARG A 76 15.79 -0.22 0.35
N SER A 77 16.65 0.75 0.59
CA SER A 77 16.23 2.11 0.34
C SER A 77 15.77 2.16 -1.10
N TYR A 78 14.46 2.20 -1.30
CA TYR A 78 13.93 2.45 -2.61
C TYR A 78 14.32 3.87 -2.95
N ALA A 79 15.22 4.02 -3.90
CA ALA A 79 15.46 5.32 -4.48
C ALA A 79 14.15 5.75 -5.13
N VAL A 80 13.55 6.78 -4.57
CA VAL A 80 12.35 7.38 -5.14
C VAL A 80 12.84 8.54 -5.99
N PRO A 81 12.89 8.39 -7.35
CA PRO A 81 13.41 9.46 -8.21
C PRO A 81 12.56 10.72 -8.12
N ASP A 82 11.24 10.58 -8.04
CA ASP A 82 10.32 11.66 -7.78
C ASP A 82 8.98 11.09 -7.28
N GLU A 83 8.12 11.98 -6.78
CA GLU A 83 6.85 11.58 -6.18
C GLU A 83 5.91 10.94 -7.19
N ARG A 84 5.88 11.48 -8.41
CA ARG A 84 5.01 10.95 -9.46
C ARG A 84 5.39 9.52 -9.82
N GLN A 85 6.67 9.25 -9.99
CA GLN A 85 7.13 7.91 -10.32
C GLN A 85 6.86 6.92 -9.19
N ALA A 86 7.07 7.34 -7.95
CA ALA A 86 6.77 6.49 -6.79
C ALA A 86 5.30 6.10 -6.78
N LEU A 87 4.41 7.06 -7.02
CA LEU A 87 2.97 6.80 -7.06
C LEU A 87 2.58 5.93 -8.26
N GLN A 88 3.21 6.13 -9.42
CA GLN A 88 2.96 5.30 -10.60
C GLN A 88 3.37 3.85 -10.37
N PHE A 89 4.55 3.63 -9.78
CA PHE A 89 5.00 2.28 -9.46
C PHE A 89 4.12 1.63 -8.38
N ALA A 90 3.74 2.40 -7.37
CA ALA A 90 2.83 1.91 -6.33
C ALA A 90 1.49 1.49 -6.95
N LEU A 91 0.92 2.32 -7.80
CA LEU A 91 -0.37 2.03 -8.45
C LEU A 91 -0.29 0.79 -9.32
N LYS A 92 0.77 0.66 -10.12
CA LYS A 92 0.98 -0.50 -10.97
C LYS A 92 1.03 -1.80 -10.16
N ASN A 93 1.83 -1.81 -9.11
CA ASN A 93 1.97 -2.99 -8.27
C ASN A 93 0.71 -3.28 -7.47
N LEU A 94 0.02 -2.24 -7.01
CA LEU A 94 -1.24 -2.39 -6.31
C LEU A 94 -2.31 -3.04 -7.20
N ARG A 95 -2.43 -2.59 -8.43
CA ARG A 95 -3.39 -3.16 -9.38
C ARG A 95 -3.06 -4.61 -9.72
N ARG A 96 -1.79 -4.94 -9.90
CA ARG A 96 -1.36 -6.31 -10.11
C ARG A 96 -1.70 -7.18 -8.89
N GLY A 97 -1.44 -6.66 -7.70
CA GLY A 97 -1.75 -7.36 -6.47
C GLY A 97 -3.25 -7.59 -6.29
N ALA A 98 -4.06 -6.59 -6.64
CA ALA A 98 -5.52 -6.73 -6.60
C ALA A 98 -6.03 -7.79 -7.58
N ASP A 99 -5.47 -7.82 -8.78
CA ASP A 99 -5.82 -8.84 -9.78
C ASP A 99 -5.42 -10.23 -9.31
N ASP A 100 -4.20 -10.39 -8.79
CA ASP A 100 -3.74 -11.66 -8.23
C ASP A 100 -4.64 -12.11 -7.08
N PHE A 101 -5.03 -11.19 -6.23
CA PHE A 101 -5.93 -11.48 -5.12
C PHE A 101 -7.28 -12.00 -5.62
N SER A 102 -7.84 -11.36 -6.63
CA SER A 102 -9.14 -11.78 -7.18
C SER A 102 -9.06 -13.14 -7.84
N LEU A 103 -7.89 -13.54 -8.34
CA LEU A 103 -7.65 -14.86 -8.91
C LEU A 103 -7.33 -15.92 -7.85
N GLY A 104 -7.21 -15.54 -6.59
CA GLY A 104 -6.84 -16.46 -5.53
C GLY A 104 -5.35 -16.74 -5.40
N ASP A 105 -4.52 -16.06 -6.19
CA ASP A 105 -3.07 -16.20 -6.09
C ASP A 105 -2.52 -15.28 -5.01
N PHE A 106 -2.64 -15.71 -3.77
CA PHE A 106 -2.32 -14.90 -2.60
C PHE A 106 -0.81 -14.67 -2.44
N GLN A 107 0.02 -15.62 -2.84
CA GLN A 107 1.46 -15.42 -2.78
C GLN A 107 1.91 -14.30 -3.71
N GLN A 108 1.42 -14.31 -4.94
CA GLN A 108 1.75 -13.28 -5.90
C GLN A 108 1.14 -11.94 -5.50
N ALA A 109 -0.09 -11.97 -4.97
CA ALA A 109 -0.73 -10.77 -4.44
C ALA A 109 0.12 -10.13 -3.35
N LEU A 110 0.61 -10.91 -2.38
CA LEU A 110 1.48 -10.39 -1.33
C LEU A 110 2.75 -9.76 -1.89
N LYS A 111 3.37 -10.40 -2.86
CA LYS A 111 4.59 -9.88 -3.47
C LYS A 111 4.35 -8.50 -4.08
N ASN A 112 3.29 -8.38 -4.88
CA ASN A 112 2.97 -7.13 -5.55
C ASN A 112 2.49 -6.05 -4.58
N LEU A 113 1.69 -6.42 -3.58
CA LEU A 113 1.21 -5.47 -2.57
C LEU A 113 2.34 -4.95 -1.67
N ARG A 114 3.29 -5.82 -1.33
CA ARG A 114 4.47 -5.40 -0.57
C ARG A 114 5.31 -4.40 -1.36
N GLU A 115 5.43 -4.61 -2.66
CA GLU A 115 6.14 -3.68 -3.53
C GLU A 115 5.44 -2.33 -3.56
N ALA A 116 4.11 -2.32 -3.75
CA ALA A 116 3.32 -1.09 -3.70
C ALA A 116 3.49 -0.37 -2.36
N ARG A 117 3.38 -1.11 -1.26
CA ARG A 117 3.56 -0.57 0.09
C ARG A 117 4.91 0.11 0.23
N ASN A 118 5.96 -0.52 -0.28
CA ASN A 118 7.32 -0.01 -0.12
C ASN A 118 7.49 1.35 -0.82
N TYR A 119 6.91 1.52 -2.01
CA TYR A 119 6.95 2.81 -2.70
C TYR A 119 6.18 3.89 -1.94
N LEU A 120 4.98 3.56 -1.46
CA LEU A 120 4.18 4.51 -0.67
C LEU A 120 4.88 4.89 0.63
N ARG A 121 5.45 3.92 1.30
CA ARG A 121 6.18 4.13 2.55
C ARG A 121 7.41 5.01 2.34
N ALA A 122 8.17 4.76 1.28
CA ALA A 122 9.34 5.56 0.96
C ALA A 122 8.96 7.02 0.70
N LEU A 123 7.90 7.26 -0.06
CA LEU A 123 7.40 8.60 -0.33
C LEU A 123 6.97 9.31 0.94
N LEU A 124 6.16 8.66 1.77
CA LEU A 124 5.67 9.25 3.01
C LEU A 124 6.81 9.55 3.99
N ARG A 125 7.77 8.66 4.09
CA ARG A 125 8.95 8.85 4.93
C ARG A 125 9.76 10.05 4.48
N GLU A 126 10.00 10.18 3.19
CA GLU A 126 10.75 11.30 2.64
C GLU A 126 10.07 12.64 2.94
N LYS A 127 8.75 12.70 2.75
CA LYS A 127 7.99 13.91 3.04
C LYS A 127 8.00 14.25 4.53
N ARG A 128 7.94 13.25 5.39
CA ARG A 128 8.06 13.45 6.84
C ARG A 128 9.43 14.05 7.22
N LEU A 129 10.50 13.54 6.61
CA LEU A 129 11.84 14.04 6.86
C LEU A 129 12.02 15.48 6.36
N GLU A 130 11.44 15.81 5.21
CA GLU A 130 11.46 17.20 4.70
C GLU A 130 10.77 18.15 5.66
N ARG A 131 9.59 17.77 6.19
CA ARG A 131 8.88 18.58 7.16
C ARG A 131 9.69 18.80 8.43
N ALA A 132 10.35 17.75 8.91
CA ALA A 132 11.20 17.85 10.08
C ALA A 132 12.37 18.79 9.85
N ARG A 133 13.00 18.76 8.67
CA ARG A 133 14.08 19.67 8.31
C ARG A 133 13.60 21.12 8.24
N LYS A 134 12.46 21.37 7.62
CA LYS A 134 11.88 22.71 7.52
C LYS A 134 11.54 23.27 8.90
N ALA A 135 11.03 22.44 9.80
CA ALA A 135 10.72 22.86 11.16
C ALA A 135 11.97 23.28 11.93
N ARG A 136 13.12 22.63 11.68
CA ARG A 136 14.39 22.97 12.32
C ARG A 136 15.00 24.25 11.77
N GLN A 137 14.69 24.60 10.54
CA GLN A 137 15.24 25.78 9.88
C GLN A 137 14.38 27.03 10.09
N GLY A 138 13.17 26.82 10.51
CA GLY A 138 12.24 27.91 10.83
C GLY A 138 12.37 28.34 12.29
#